data_846b9c148419612cb88a706e1e9886eb
#
_entry.id   846b9c148419612cb88a706e1e9886eb
#
_cell.length_a   1.000
_cell.length_b   1.000
_cell.length_c   1.000
_cell.angle_alpha   90.00
_cell.angle_beta   90.00
_cell.angle_gamma   90.00
#
_symmetry.space_group_name_H-M   'P 1'
#
loop_
_entity.id
_entity.type
_entity.pdbx_description
1 polymer ?
#
loop_
_entity_poly.entity_id
_entity_poly.type
_entity_poly.pdbx_seq_one_letter_code
_entity_poly.pdbx_strand_id
1 'polypeptide(L)'
;TASKEENPDPTKHIGLWIKDMKNLIIDGGGAHLITHGEMTSFVIDKSENITLRNFTLKAADPSVTEMKVIDTTAYTATFRIHPKDRYEITDKQIKWIGTEWSFTGGIAQTFNLHTNITNRCNLPTDHVVSLTDIGNHQIHATYDKKVTLYPGEIFQMRDAIRDEACGFIHLSKNIILEHLNLHFLGNFGIVGQYSENLTYKYLNCEPEYGSGRTCAGFADFVQMSGCKGKIHIINSRFEGAQDDPINVHGTHLKVIAYEPGNKIVVRFMHPQSYGFEAFFPGDEVEFTEIHSLQCLHKASVLKVERINDYDCKLTLNGSVPSILPQQEVVIENITWTPEVEIRNNYFARTPTRGILVTTRRKVIIENNVFYRTPMSAIAISNDARSWYESGPVHDLTIPTNRFIECGSPVINIAPENNRPNGTVHKGIRIENNRFTLTLKDKQAIYARWTDNIRISGNYFDGIYPISTKESVLLEHCTNVENE
;
A
#
# COMPACT_ATOMS: atom_id res chain seq x y z
N THR A 1 1.03 14.33 0.07
CA THR A 1 0.52 13.49 -1.02
C THR A 1 -0.98 13.52 -1.20
N ALA A 2 -1.74 14.15 -0.32
CA ALA A 2 -3.15 14.41 -0.57
C ALA A 2 -3.31 15.45 -1.67
N SER A 3 -4.15 15.17 -2.66
CA SER A 3 -4.42 16.10 -3.74
C SER A 3 -5.32 17.25 -3.25
N LYS A 4 -5.23 18.42 -3.89
CA LYS A 4 -6.18 19.52 -3.61
C LYS A 4 -7.62 19.16 -3.98
N GLU A 5 -7.80 18.19 -4.88
CA GLU A 5 -9.10 17.69 -5.28
C GLU A 5 -9.72 16.81 -4.19
N GLU A 6 -8.89 16.04 -3.48
CA GLU A 6 -9.32 15.22 -2.35
C GLU A 6 -9.34 15.99 -1.03
N ASN A 7 -8.46 16.99 -0.89
CA ASN A 7 -8.40 17.84 0.28
C ASN A 7 -8.33 19.32 -0.13
N PRO A 8 -9.47 19.98 -0.33
CA PRO A 8 -9.52 21.40 -0.67
C PRO A 8 -9.01 22.30 0.46
N ASP A 9 -9.04 21.86 1.71
CA ASP A 9 -8.40 22.55 2.84
C ASP A 9 -7.01 21.97 3.11
N PRO A 10 -5.93 22.68 2.79
CA PRO A 10 -4.57 22.23 3.01
C PRO A 10 -4.13 22.29 4.48
N THR A 11 -4.95 22.82 5.38
CA THR A 11 -4.64 22.90 6.80
C THR A 11 -4.60 21.50 7.41
N LYS A 12 -3.50 21.16 8.09
CA LYS A 12 -3.34 19.88 8.79
C LYS A 12 -3.16 20.11 10.28
N HIS A 13 -3.88 19.33 11.07
CA HIS A 13 -3.65 19.24 12.50
C HIS A 13 -2.60 18.18 12.77
N ILE A 14 -1.48 18.55 13.38
CA ILE A 14 -0.36 17.66 13.65
C ILE A 14 -0.23 17.47 15.16
N GLY A 15 -0.28 16.21 15.60
CA GLY A 15 -0.14 15.87 17.02
C GLY A 15 1.28 16.08 17.52
N LEU A 16 2.27 15.52 16.82
CA LEU A 16 3.69 15.66 17.13
C LEU A 16 4.45 16.07 15.88
N TRP A 17 5.04 17.24 15.88
CA TRP A 17 5.83 17.76 14.77
C TRP A 17 7.32 17.85 15.13
N ILE A 18 8.13 16.97 14.57
CA ILE A 18 9.58 16.92 14.70
C ILE A 18 10.16 17.49 13.40
N LYS A 19 10.61 18.74 13.46
CA LYS A 19 11.12 19.45 12.27
C LYS A 19 12.52 20.00 12.53
N ASP A 20 13.42 19.81 11.54
CA ASP A 20 14.81 20.28 11.57
C ASP A 20 15.59 19.81 12.83
N MET A 21 15.22 18.64 13.38
CA MET A 21 15.80 18.08 14.61
C MET A 21 16.86 17.03 14.31
N LYS A 22 17.82 16.88 15.23
CA LYS A 22 18.85 15.83 15.15
C LYS A 22 19.02 15.11 16.48
N ASN A 23 19.32 13.80 16.40
CA ASN A 23 19.70 12.96 17.55
C ASN A 23 18.65 12.99 18.69
N LEU A 24 17.37 12.79 18.34
CA LEU A 24 16.25 12.84 19.28
C LEU A 24 15.65 11.44 19.45
N ILE A 25 15.48 11.05 20.71
CA ILE A 25 14.72 9.85 21.08
C ILE A 25 13.48 10.32 21.86
N ILE A 26 12.30 9.95 21.36
CA ILE A 26 11.04 10.10 22.09
C ILE A 26 10.60 8.71 22.55
N ASP A 27 10.71 8.48 23.84
CA ASP A 27 10.30 7.24 24.49
C ASP A 27 9.00 7.48 25.26
N GLY A 28 7.92 6.85 24.81
CA GLY A 28 6.62 7.02 25.44
C GLY A 28 6.47 6.28 26.78
N GLY A 29 7.40 5.39 27.16
CA GLY A 29 7.32 4.67 28.43
C GLY A 29 6.03 3.86 28.61
N GLY A 30 5.39 3.42 27.52
CA GLY A 30 4.11 2.72 27.52
C GLY A 30 2.88 3.64 27.51
N ALA A 31 3.04 4.94 27.28
CA ALA A 31 1.92 5.88 27.20
C ALA A 31 0.95 5.56 26.05
N HIS A 32 -0.31 5.93 26.23
CA HIS A 32 -1.32 5.90 25.17
C HIS A 32 -1.50 7.30 24.60
N LEU A 33 -1.20 7.44 23.31
CA LEU A 33 -1.51 8.62 22.53
C LEU A 33 -2.86 8.40 21.82
N ILE A 34 -3.83 9.22 22.16
CA ILE A 34 -5.18 9.12 21.61
C ILE A 34 -5.44 10.36 20.75
N THR A 35 -5.59 10.16 19.46
CA THR A 35 -5.94 11.25 18.54
C THR A 35 -7.45 11.49 18.53
N HIS A 36 -7.87 12.74 18.41
CA HIS A 36 -9.26 13.15 18.30
C HIS A 36 -9.44 13.95 17.01
N GLY A 37 -10.49 13.62 16.25
CA GLY A 37 -10.76 14.26 14.96
C GLY A 37 -9.80 13.83 13.85
N GLU A 38 -9.79 14.58 12.78
CA GLU A 38 -8.89 14.39 11.64
C GLU A 38 -7.54 15.05 11.94
N MET A 39 -6.51 14.21 12.08
CA MET A 39 -5.17 14.71 12.34
C MET A 39 -4.08 13.74 11.93
N THR A 40 -2.95 14.28 11.52
CA THR A 40 -1.69 13.55 11.37
C THR A 40 -1.06 13.38 12.75
N SER A 41 -0.97 12.15 13.22
CA SER A 41 -0.51 11.85 14.59
C SER A 41 0.93 12.31 14.83
N PHE A 42 1.81 12.11 13.84
CA PHE A 42 3.18 12.62 13.89
C PHE A 42 3.74 12.97 12.52
N VAL A 43 4.60 13.96 12.48
CA VAL A 43 5.40 14.36 11.31
C VAL A 43 6.87 14.43 11.71
N ILE A 44 7.74 13.79 10.93
CA ILE A 44 9.20 13.93 11.02
C ILE A 44 9.66 14.55 9.71
N ASP A 45 10.01 15.83 9.74
CA ASP A 45 10.37 16.62 8.56
C ASP A 45 11.80 17.15 8.65
N LYS A 46 12.61 16.92 7.61
CA LYS A 46 14.00 17.41 7.50
C LYS A 46 14.86 17.13 8.74
N SER A 47 14.65 15.95 9.33
CA SER A 47 15.26 15.56 10.60
C SER A 47 16.20 14.36 10.44
N GLU A 48 17.14 14.18 11.37
CA GLU A 48 18.17 13.15 11.29
C GLU A 48 18.35 12.43 12.62
N ASN A 49 18.52 11.10 12.60
CA ASN A 49 18.72 10.25 13.78
C ASN A 49 17.58 10.41 14.80
N ILE A 50 16.34 10.16 14.37
CA ILE A 50 15.15 10.26 15.21
C ILE A 50 14.64 8.86 15.55
N THR A 51 14.33 8.62 16.82
CA THR A 51 13.68 7.38 17.27
C THR A 51 12.39 7.72 18.00
N LEU A 52 11.28 7.11 17.57
CA LEU A 52 10.01 7.07 18.30
C LEU A 52 9.78 5.66 18.82
N ARG A 53 9.50 5.49 20.11
CA ARG A 53 9.36 4.15 20.70
C ARG A 53 8.46 4.08 21.93
N ASN A 54 8.02 2.85 22.23
CA ASN A 54 7.36 2.45 23.46
C ASN A 54 6.08 3.24 23.76
N PHE A 55 5.17 3.35 22.80
CA PHE A 55 3.84 3.92 23.02
C PHE A 55 2.77 3.20 22.19
N THR A 56 1.52 3.41 22.60
CA THR A 56 0.34 2.97 21.89
C THR A 56 -0.30 4.18 21.21
N LEU A 57 -0.60 4.07 19.92
CA LEU A 57 -1.33 5.07 19.15
C LEU A 57 -2.70 4.52 18.76
N LYS A 58 -3.74 5.29 19.02
CA LYS A 58 -5.11 4.97 18.63
C LYS A 58 -5.95 6.21 18.38
N ALA A 59 -6.97 6.10 17.55
CA ALA A 59 -7.98 7.14 17.37
C ALA A 59 -9.12 6.95 18.39
N ALA A 60 -9.57 8.04 18.99
CA ALA A 60 -10.76 8.02 19.84
C ALA A 60 -12.01 7.64 19.03
N ASP A 61 -12.03 8.07 17.78
CA ASP A 61 -13.15 7.95 16.84
C ASP A 61 -12.60 7.52 15.46
N PRO A 62 -12.32 6.20 15.27
CA PRO A 62 -11.77 5.68 14.01
C PRO A 62 -12.67 5.99 12.82
N SER A 63 -12.09 6.51 11.73
CA SER A 63 -12.80 6.85 10.49
C SER A 63 -13.13 5.65 9.59
N VAL A 64 -13.04 4.44 10.12
CA VAL A 64 -13.60 3.21 9.56
C VAL A 64 -14.72 2.73 10.47
N THR A 65 -15.92 2.63 9.92
CA THR A 65 -17.10 2.19 10.65
C THR A 65 -17.38 0.72 10.40
N GLU A 66 -17.98 0.05 11.37
CA GLU A 66 -18.20 -1.40 11.29
C GLU A 66 -19.65 -1.77 11.62
N MET A 67 -20.23 -2.63 10.79
CA MET A 67 -21.53 -3.24 11.09
C MET A 67 -21.53 -4.73 10.79
N LYS A 68 -22.13 -5.50 11.70
CA LYS A 68 -22.21 -6.96 11.65
C LYS A 68 -23.59 -7.42 11.21
N VAL A 69 -23.67 -8.32 10.25
CA VAL A 69 -24.90 -9.02 9.89
C VAL A 69 -25.32 -9.92 11.05
N ILE A 70 -26.54 -9.71 11.58
CA ILE A 70 -27.09 -10.53 12.67
C ILE A 70 -28.21 -11.44 12.20
N ASP A 71 -28.97 -11.02 11.17
CA ASP A 71 -30.01 -11.81 10.55
C ASP A 71 -30.20 -11.41 9.08
N THR A 72 -30.62 -12.33 8.23
CA THR A 72 -30.80 -12.09 6.79
C THR A 72 -31.81 -13.04 6.17
N THR A 73 -32.53 -12.53 5.17
CA THR A 73 -33.31 -13.30 4.20
C THR A 73 -32.83 -13.00 2.79
N ALA A 74 -33.53 -13.50 1.78
CA ALA A 74 -33.21 -13.19 0.40
C ALA A 74 -33.33 -11.68 0.04
N TYR A 75 -34.13 -10.92 0.77
CA TYR A 75 -34.44 -9.52 0.48
C TYR A 75 -34.38 -8.60 1.69
N THR A 76 -33.94 -9.08 2.83
CA THR A 76 -33.77 -8.27 4.03
C THR A 76 -32.51 -8.63 4.77
N ALA A 77 -31.94 -7.67 5.51
CA ALA A 77 -30.85 -7.92 6.46
C ALA A 77 -31.04 -7.04 7.71
N THR A 78 -30.66 -7.58 8.84
CA THR A 78 -30.51 -6.81 10.07
C THR A 78 -29.04 -6.72 10.44
N PHE A 79 -28.56 -5.52 10.63
CA PHE A 79 -27.18 -5.23 10.99
C PHE A 79 -27.10 -4.70 12.42
N ARG A 80 -26.01 -5.06 13.09
CA ARG A 80 -25.62 -4.41 14.36
C ARG A 80 -24.41 -3.54 14.09
N ILE A 81 -24.56 -2.26 14.30
CA ILE A 81 -23.48 -1.26 14.20
C ILE A 81 -22.60 -1.36 15.43
N HIS A 82 -21.30 -1.13 15.26
CA HIS A 82 -20.36 -1.08 16.37
C HIS A 82 -20.81 0.01 17.38
N PRO A 83 -20.85 -0.26 18.71
CA PRO A 83 -21.47 0.64 19.67
C PRO A 83 -20.84 2.03 19.80
N LYS A 84 -19.62 2.20 19.32
CA LYS A 84 -18.94 3.51 19.27
C LYS A 84 -19.15 4.27 17.95
N ASP A 85 -19.74 3.66 16.93
CA ASP A 85 -19.98 4.33 15.65
C ASP A 85 -21.27 5.13 15.71
N ARG A 86 -21.20 6.39 15.31
CA ARG A 86 -22.34 7.30 15.23
C ARG A 86 -22.83 7.38 13.80
N TYR A 87 -24.13 7.43 13.62
CA TYR A 87 -24.74 7.47 12.30
C TYR A 87 -26.09 8.18 12.32
N GLU A 88 -26.50 8.62 11.14
CA GLU A 88 -27.84 9.08 10.83
C GLU A 88 -28.36 8.34 9.60
N ILE A 89 -29.67 8.07 9.56
CA ILE A 89 -30.31 7.49 8.37
C ILE A 89 -31.10 8.61 7.68
N THR A 90 -30.77 8.86 6.40
CA THR A 90 -31.44 9.85 5.56
C THR A 90 -31.62 9.26 4.17
N ASP A 91 -32.84 9.29 3.66
CA ASP A 91 -33.16 8.87 2.28
C ASP A 91 -32.58 7.51 1.86
N LYS A 92 -32.70 6.51 2.73
CA LYS A 92 -32.21 5.13 2.51
C LYS A 92 -30.66 5.00 2.52
N GLN A 93 -29.97 5.99 3.02
CA GLN A 93 -28.51 5.98 3.18
C GLN A 93 -28.12 6.11 4.63
N ILE A 94 -26.97 5.58 4.97
CA ILE A 94 -26.34 5.79 6.26
C ILE A 94 -25.29 6.89 6.07
N LYS A 95 -25.45 7.98 6.83
CA LYS A 95 -24.39 8.96 7.03
C LYS A 95 -23.65 8.59 8.29
N TRP A 96 -22.39 8.24 8.14
CA TRP A 96 -21.47 7.99 9.23
C TRP A 96 -20.91 9.30 9.75
N ILE A 97 -20.77 9.42 11.07
CA ILE A 97 -20.40 10.68 11.71
C ILE A 97 -19.33 10.43 12.75
N GLY A 98 -18.20 11.10 12.63
CA GLY A 98 -17.13 11.15 13.62
C GLY A 98 -16.86 12.56 14.10
N THR A 99 -15.77 12.72 14.83
CA THR A 99 -15.25 14.02 15.21
C THR A 99 -14.52 14.61 14.01
N GLU A 100 -15.01 15.71 13.48
CA GLU A 100 -14.48 16.45 12.29
C GLU A 100 -14.57 15.69 10.96
N TRP A 101 -15.18 14.50 10.93
CA TRP A 101 -15.41 13.76 9.69
C TRP A 101 -16.84 13.25 9.57
N SER A 102 -17.30 13.11 8.36
CA SER A 102 -18.53 12.39 8.04
C SER A 102 -18.49 11.92 6.58
N PHE A 103 -19.09 10.78 6.31
CA PHE A 103 -19.23 10.29 4.94
C PHE A 103 -20.52 9.52 4.73
N THR A 104 -20.91 9.42 3.45
CA THR A 104 -22.00 8.59 2.97
C THR A 104 -21.47 7.83 1.75
N GLY A 105 -21.75 6.53 1.66
CA GLY A 105 -21.17 5.71 0.59
C GLY A 105 -19.73 5.31 0.89
N GLY A 106 -18.81 5.55 -0.05
CA GLY A 106 -17.39 5.28 0.10
C GLY A 106 -16.97 3.86 -0.30
N ILE A 107 -15.96 3.32 0.38
CA ILE A 107 -15.37 2.01 0.11
C ILE A 107 -15.78 1.02 1.19
N ALA A 108 -16.16 -0.19 0.78
CA ALA A 108 -16.52 -1.26 1.70
C ALA A 108 -15.67 -2.51 1.50
N GLN A 109 -15.53 -3.24 2.59
CA GLN A 109 -14.99 -4.60 2.61
C GLN A 109 -15.72 -5.43 3.66
N THR A 110 -15.73 -6.74 3.49
CA THR A 110 -16.22 -7.67 4.48
C THR A 110 -15.06 -8.34 5.19
N PHE A 111 -15.25 -8.61 6.46
CA PHE A 111 -14.43 -9.48 7.26
C PHE A 111 -15.26 -10.63 7.81
N ASN A 112 -14.81 -11.86 7.59
CA ASN A 112 -15.47 -13.05 8.10
C ASN A 112 -14.68 -13.63 9.28
N LEU A 113 -15.30 -13.63 10.46
CA LEU A 113 -14.67 -14.10 11.71
C LEU A 113 -14.28 -15.59 11.68
N HIS A 114 -15.01 -16.43 10.95
CA HIS A 114 -14.75 -17.88 10.91
C HIS A 114 -13.61 -18.23 9.97
N THR A 115 -13.53 -17.53 8.83
CA THR A 115 -12.50 -17.79 7.82
C THR A 115 -11.27 -16.90 8.00
N ASN A 116 -11.38 -15.81 8.77
CA ASN A 116 -10.35 -14.76 8.90
C ASN A 116 -9.97 -14.11 7.56
N ILE A 117 -10.91 -14.05 6.62
CA ILE A 117 -10.69 -13.47 5.28
C ILE A 117 -11.39 -12.11 5.22
N THR A 118 -10.69 -11.15 4.63
CA THR A 118 -11.21 -9.82 4.29
C THR A 118 -11.29 -9.71 2.77
N ASN A 119 -12.42 -9.24 2.23
CA ASN A 119 -12.60 -9.05 0.79
C ASN A 119 -13.20 -7.68 0.49
N ARG A 120 -12.78 -7.05 -0.59
CA ARG A 120 -13.49 -5.89 -1.16
C ARG A 120 -14.90 -6.30 -1.58
N CYS A 121 -15.86 -5.43 -1.32
CA CYS A 121 -17.26 -5.65 -1.68
C CYS A 121 -17.96 -4.34 -2.04
N ASN A 122 -19.18 -4.46 -2.54
CA ASN A 122 -20.09 -3.33 -2.68
C ASN A 122 -20.59 -2.89 -1.30
N LEU A 123 -21.14 -1.69 -1.21
CA LEU A 123 -21.74 -1.20 0.02
C LEU A 123 -22.94 -2.09 0.41
N PRO A 124 -23.07 -2.44 1.70
CA PRO A 124 -24.21 -3.22 2.17
C PRO A 124 -25.55 -2.46 2.07
N THR A 125 -25.49 -1.15 1.77
CA THR A 125 -26.67 -0.31 1.51
C THR A 125 -27.01 -0.14 0.04
N ASP A 126 -26.25 -0.75 -0.86
CA ASP A 126 -26.58 -0.77 -2.30
C ASP A 126 -27.90 -1.51 -2.53
N HIS A 127 -28.79 -0.95 -3.37
CA HIS A 127 -30.10 -1.51 -3.69
C HIS A 127 -31.09 -1.58 -2.50
N VAL A 128 -30.87 -0.79 -1.47
CA VAL A 128 -31.80 -0.67 -0.36
C VAL A 128 -33.02 0.15 -0.78
N VAL A 129 -34.21 -0.37 -0.54
CA VAL A 129 -35.50 0.32 -0.74
C VAL A 129 -36.07 0.88 0.55
N SER A 130 -35.71 0.28 1.69
CA SER A 130 -36.08 0.75 3.02
C SER A 130 -34.96 0.49 4.00
N LEU A 131 -34.58 1.50 4.78
CA LEU A 131 -33.61 1.42 5.84
C LEU A 131 -34.19 2.02 7.12
N THR A 132 -34.25 1.24 8.19
CA THR A 132 -34.94 1.64 9.43
C THR A 132 -34.04 1.36 10.63
N ASP A 133 -33.82 2.36 11.46
CA ASP A 133 -33.21 2.18 12.78
C ASP A 133 -34.27 1.52 13.70
N ILE A 134 -33.94 0.34 14.20
CA ILE A 134 -34.81 -0.43 15.10
C ILE A 134 -34.33 -0.36 16.56
N GLY A 135 -33.43 0.57 16.86
CA GLY A 135 -32.89 0.78 18.19
C GLY A 135 -31.72 -0.15 18.54
N ASN A 136 -31.06 0.12 19.67
CA ASN A 136 -29.94 -0.69 20.18
C ASN A 136 -28.79 -0.87 19.17
N HIS A 137 -28.45 0.19 18.42
CA HIS A 137 -27.46 0.15 17.33
C HIS A 137 -27.77 -0.92 16.28
N GLN A 138 -29.03 -1.13 15.97
CA GLN A 138 -29.47 -2.07 14.93
C GLN A 138 -30.24 -1.37 13.83
N ILE A 139 -29.94 -1.77 12.60
CA ILE A 139 -30.59 -1.27 11.39
C ILE A 139 -31.18 -2.45 10.65
N HIS A 140 -32.45 -2.29 10.20
CA HIS A 140 -33.10 -3.23 9.31
C HIS A 140 -33.17 -2.67 7.90
N ALA A 141 -32.65 -3.42 6.92
CA ALA A 141 -32.63 -3.08 5.51
C ALA A 141 -33.53 -4.00 4.70
N THR A 142 -34.28 -3.45 3.74
CA THR A 142 -35.05 -4.19 2.72
C THR A 142 -34.48 -3.83 1.35
N TYR A 143 -34.32 -4.81 0.47
CA TYR A 143 -33.64 -4.68 -0.84
C TYR A 143 -34.63 -4.90 -1.99
N ASP A 144 -34.37 -4.23 -3.13
CA ASP A 144 -35.17 -4.41 -4.37
C ASP A 144 -34.70 -5.64 -5.16
N LYS A 145 -33.57 -6.24 -4.81
CA LYS A 145 -33.05 -7.46 -5.41
C LYS A 145 -32.56 -8.44 -4.34
N LYS A 146 -32.39 -9.69 -4.75
CA LYS A 146 -31.82 -10.73 -3.89
C LYS A 146 -30.43 -10.38 -3.45
N VAL A 147 -30.16 -10.45 -2.16
CA VAL A 147 -28.84 -10.28 -1.55
C VAL A 147 -28.31 -11.61 -1.02
N THR A 148 -26.99 -11.72 -0.97
CA THR A 148 -26.29 -12.86 -0.37
C THR A 148 -25.40 -12.34 0.74
N LEU A 149 -25.93 -12.39 1.96
CA LEU A 149 -25.27 -11.94 3.18
C LEU A 149 -25.27 -13.09 4.18
N TYR A 150 -24.28 -13.13 5.05
CA TYR A 150 -24.13 -14.23 6.01
C TYR A 150 -24.11 -13.70 7.44
N PRO A 151 -24.94 -14.24 8.37
CA PRO A 151 -24.85 -13.89 9.78
C PRO A 151 -23.44 -14.09 10.31
N GLY A 152 -22.93 -13.07 11.01
CA GLY A 152 -21.55 -13.03 11.49
C GLY A 152 -20.56 -12.28 10.61
N GLU A 153 -20.88 -12.02 9.34
CA GLU A 153 -20.07 -11.20 8.45
C GLU A 153 -20.04 -9.73 8.92
N ILE A 154 -18.88 -9.11 8.88
CA ILE A 154 -18.69 -7.73 9.34
C ILE A 154 -18.33 -6.88 8.13
N PHE A 155 -19.11 -5.85 7.86
CA PHE A 155 -18.80 -4.81 6.91
C PHE A 155 -17.96 -3.73 7.58
N GLN A 156 -16.86 -3.37 6.94
CA GLN A 156 -15.98 -2.27 7.31
C GLN A 156 -16.09 -1.22 6.20
N MET A 157 -16.47 0.00 6.54
CA MET A 157 -16.76 1.06 5.57
C MET A 157 -15.97 2.33 5.92
N ARG A 158 -15.49 3.00 4.91
CA ARG A 158 -14.75 4.26 5.03
C ARG A 158 -15.02 5.19 3.87
N ASP A 159 -14.68 6.46 4.03
CA ASP A 159 -14.64 7.40 2.92
C ASP A 159 -13.66 6.93 1.82
N ALA A 160 -13.91 7.35 0.59
CA ALA A 160 -12.99 7.16 -0.53
C ALA A 160 -11.79 8.14 -0.48
N ILE A 161 -11.94 9.27 0.19
CA ILE A 161 -10.93 10.34 0.26
C ILE A 161 -9.80 9.96 1.21
N ARG A 162 -8.57 10.16 0.75
CA ARG A 162 -7.32 9.94 1.50
C ARG A 162 -6.57 11.26 1.60
N ASP A 163 -6.99 12.11 2.49
CA ASP A 163 -6.51 13.49 2.56
C ASP A 163 -5.36 13.74 3.52
N GLU A 164 -5.00 12.77 4.37
CA GLU A 164 -3.90 12.85 5.32
C GLU A 164 -3.05 11.57 5.36
N ALA A 165 -1.97 11.61 6.12
CA ALA A 165 -1.25 10.43 6.59
C ALA A 165 -1.34 10.37 8.12
N CYS A 166 -1.45 9.19 8.71
CA CYS A 166 -1.39 9.03 10.16
C CYS A 166 -0.01 9.41 10.70
N GLY A 167 1.04 8.98 10.01
CA GLY A 167 2.42 9.37 10.26
C GLY A 167 3.10 9.80 8.95
N PHE A 168 3.87 10.87 8.96
CA PHE A 168 4.57 11.35 7.77
C PHE A 168 6.06 11.59 8.05
N ILE A 169 6.92 10.91 7.29
CA ILE A 169 8.38 11.03 7.38
C ILE A 169 8.87 11.58 6.05
N HIS A 170 9.32 12.83 6.06
CA HIS A 170 9.64 13.59 4.86
C HIS A 170 11.05 14.17 4.91
N LEU A 171 11.82 13.98 3.83
CA LEU A 171 13.18 14.50 3.66
C LEU A 171 14.06 14.26 4.90
N SER A 172 13.87 13.13 5.56
CA SER A 172 14.52 12.80 6.84
C SER A 172 15.44 11.59 6.70
N LYS A 173 16.37 11.44 7.64
CA LYS A 173 17.40 10.41 7.57
C LYS A 173 17.57 9.67 8.88
N ASN A 174 17.81 8.34 8.80
CA ASN A 174 18.05 7.47 9.95
C ASN A 174 16.88 7.53 10.97
N ILE A 175 15.69 7.19 10.52
CA ILE A 175 14.48 7.22 11.35
C ILE A 175 14.15 5.80 11.84
N ILE A 176 13.87 5.68 13.11
CA ILE A 176 13.50 4.41 13.76
C ILE A 176 12.13 4.56 14.44
N LEU A 177 11.19 3.71 14.05
CA LEU A 177 9.93 3.48 14.75
C LEU A 177 10.00 2.08 15.36
N GLU A 178 9.94 1.97 16.69
CA GLU A 178 10.11 0.68 17.36
C GLU A 178 9.19 0.50 18.56
N HIS A 179 8.71 -0.74 18.78
CA HIS A 179 7.85 -1.08 19.91
C HIS A 179 6.60 -0.19 20.01
N LEU A 180 5.90 -0.04 18.90
CA LEU A 180 4.66 0.74 18.80
C LEU A 180 3.47 -0.19 18.65
N ASN A 181 2.43 0.02 19.47
CA ASN A 181 1.10 -0.55 19.23
C ASN A 181 0.26 0.47 18.47
N LEU A 182 -0.15 0.11 17.27
CA LEU A 182 -0.83 0.98 16.33
C LEU A 182 -2.22 0.40 16.06
N HIS A 183 -3.17 0.73 16.94
CA HIS A 183 -4.50 0.12 16.92
C HIS A 183 -5.46 0.73 15.90
N PHE A 184 -5.17 1.94 15.44
CA PHE A 184 -5.81 2.53 14.27
C PHE A 184 -4.89 3.55 13.60
N LEU A 185 -4.53 3.28 12.36
CA LEU A 185 -3.80 4.19 11.50
C LEU A 185 -4.81 4.87 10.58
N GLY A 186 -5.15 6.12 10.90
CA GLY A 186 -6.07 6.93 10.11
C GLY A 186 -5.50 7.26 8.73
N ASN A 187 -6.37 7.55 7.81
CA ASN A 187 -6.08 8.02 6.46
C ASN A 187 -5.08 7.12 5.69
N PHE A 188 -3.86 7.55 5.43
CA PHE A 188 -2.90 6.84 4.59
C PHE A 188 -1.85 6.02 5.37
N GLY A 189 -2.05 5.75 6.65
CA GLY A 189 -1.05 5.05 7.47
C GLY A 189 0.24 5.85 7.68
N ILE A 190 1.39 5.17 7.70
CA ILE A 190 2.71 5.81 7.84
C ILE A 190 3.36 5.94 6.48
N VAL A 191 3.56 7.16 6.02
CA VAL A 191 4.18 7.48 4.74
C VAL A 191 5.60 7.96 4.92
N GLY A 192 6.57 7.26 4.31
CA GLY A 192 7.93 7.73 4.11
C GLY A 192 8.08 8.31 2.70
N GLN A 193 8.45 9.58 2.60
CA GLN A 193 8.63 10.22 1.30
C GLN A 193 9.96 10.94 1.23
N TYR A 194 10.75 10.63 0.20
CA TYR A 194 12.10 11.17 -0.03
C TYR A 194 12.95 11.18 1.24
N SER A 195 12.93 10.07 1.95
CA SER A 195 13.67 9.87 3.20
C SER A 195 14.67 8.72 3.06
N GLU A 196 15.72 8.74 3.88
CA GLU A 196 16.87 7.82 3.80
C GLU A 196 17.01 7.01 5.07
N ASN A 197 17.18 5.68 4.96
CA ASN A 197 17.38 4.75 6.07
C ASN A 197 16.23 4.77 7.07
N LEU A 198 15.17 4.04 6.78
CA LEU A 198 13.98 3.93 7.64
C LEU A 198 13.89 2.54 8.26
N THR A 199 13.69 2.46 9.54
CA THR A 199 13.57 1.21 10.29
C THR A 199 12.26 1.16 11.05
N TYR A 200 11.46 0.14 10.76
CA TYR A 200 10.20 -0.20 11.39
C TYR A 200 10.36 -1.55 12.06
N LYS A 201 10.37 -1.60 13.39
CA LYS A 201 10.58 -2.87 14.10
C LYS A 201 9.70 -3.00 15.34
N TYR A 202 9.21 -4.23 15.55
CA TYR A 202 8.30 -4.53 16.65
C TYR A 202 7.06 -3.62 16.62
N LEU A 203 6.53 -3.36 15.41
CA LEU A 203 5.26 -2.69 15.25
C LEU A 203 4.14 -3.71 15.39
N ASN A 204 3.12 -3.35 16.13
CA ASN A 204 1.89 -4.12 16.27
C ASN A 204 0.74 -3.32 15.68
N CYS A 205 0.48 -3.50 14.38
CA CYS A 205 -0.62 -2.89 13.64
C CYS A 205 -1.78 -3.88 13.63
N GLU A 206 -2.64 -3.82 14.64
CA GLU A 206 -3.81 -4.69 14.76
C GLU A 206 -4.93 -3.99 15.56
N PRO A 207 -6.20 -4.39 15.39
CA PRO A 207 -7.29 -3.87 16.19
C PRO A 207 -7.04 -4.07 17.70
N GLU A 208 -7.36 -3.06 18.51
CA GLU A 208 -7.20 -3.14 19.97
C GLU A 208 -8.00 -4.32 20.54
N TYR A 209 -7.35 -5.19 21.27
CA TYR A 209 -7.99 -6.35 21.90
C TYR A 209 -9.15 -5.92 22.81
N GLY A 210 -10.30 -6.58 22.66
CA GLY A 210 -11.50 -6.28 23.45
C GLY A 210 -12.27 -5.04 22.99
N SER A 211 -11.80 -4.29 22.00
CA SER A 211 -12.53 -3.13 21.45
C SER A 211 -13.79 -3.52 20.66
N GLY A 212 -13.86 -4.73 20.16
CA GLY A 212 -14.88 -5.19 19.23
C GLY A 212 -14.61 -4.80 17.77
N ARG A 213 -13.54 -4.04 17.50
CA ARG A 213 -13.11 -3.66 16.14
C ARG A 213 -12.40 -4.82 15.43
N THR A 214 -12.48 -4.81 14.11
CA THR A 214 -11.85 -5.81 13.24
C THR A 214 -10.87 -5.18 12.24
N CYS A 215 -10.77 -3.86 12.21
CA CYS A 215 -9.92 -3.05 11.35
C CYS A 215 -8.97 -2.20 12.18
N ALA A 216 -7.71 -2.04 11.73
CA ALA A 216 -6.67 -1.24 12.37
C ALA A 216 -6.12 -0.12 11.47
N GLY A 217 -6.62 0.03 10.25
CA GLY A 217 -6.15 1.06 9.32
C GLY A 217 -7.19 1.45 8.31
N PHE A 218 -7.06 2.69 7.84
CA PHE A 218 -7.93 3.25 6.82
C PHE A 218 -7.48 2.86 5.39
N ALA A 219 -6.19 2.67 5.17
CA ALA A 219 -5.59 2.27 3.90
C ALA A 219 -4.36 1.38 4.15
N ASP A 220 -3.22 1.68 3.51
CA ASP A 220 -1.94 1.02 3.75
C ASP A 220 -1.49 1.23 5.20
N PHE A 221 -0.70 0.31 5.76
CA PHE A 221 -0.06 0.57 7.05
C PHE A 221 1.25 1.34 6.88
N VAL A 222 2.07 0.93 5.91
CA VAL A 222 3.39 1.53 5.66
C VAL A 222 3.58 1.71 4.16
N GLN A 223 3.72 2.97 3.72
CA GLN A 223 3.99 3.31 2.32
C GLN A 223 5.29 4.10 2.19
N MET A 224 6.18 3.65 1.31
CA MET A 224 7.45 4.30 1.00
C MET A 224 7.44 4.79 -0.44
N SER A 225 7.47 6.10 -0.64
CA SER A 225 7.47 6.73 -1.96
C SER A 225 8.75 7.52 -2.19
N GLY A 226 9.60 7.06 -3.13
CA GLY A 226 10.84 7.74 -3.47
C GLY A 226 11.85 7.81 -2.30
N CYS A 227 11.99 6.75 -1.52
CA CYS A 227 12.99 6.66 -0.46
C CYS A 227 14.34 6.13 -0.99
N LYS A 228 15.40 6.25 -0.21
CA LYS A 228 16.73 5.68 -0.51
C LYS A 228 17.42 5.10 0.72
N GLY A 229 18.62 4.56 0.52
CA GLY A 229 19.37 3.86 1.57
C GLY A 229 18.70 2.52 1.88
N LYS A 230 18.52 2.19 3.17
CA LYS A 230 17.94 0.94 3.61
C LYS A 230 16.59 1.12 4.29
N ILE A 231 15.61 0.34 3.88
CA ILE A 231 14.32 0.22 4.56
C ILE A 231 14.25 -1.15 5.23
N HIS A 232 14.09 -1.16 6.55
CA HIS A 232 13.94 -2.38 7.34
C HIS A 232 12.55 -2.42 7.96
N ILE A 233 11.79 -3.48 7.69
CA ILE A 233 10.48 -3.76 8.30
C ILE A 233 10.56 -5.15 8.92
N ILE A 234 10.75 -5.21 10.24
CA ILE A 234 11.14 -6.46 10.88
C ILE A 234 10.38 -6.73 12.18
N ASN A 235 10.15 -8.01 12.47
CA ASN A 235 9.55 -8.49 13.73
C ASN A 235 8.22 -7.80 14.06
N SER A 236 7.37 -7.59 13.07
CA SER A 236 6.16 -6.78 13.18
C SER A 236 4.91 -7.57 12.78
N ARG A 237 3.75 -7.07 13.18
CA ARG A 237 2.45 -7.65 12.91
C ARG A 237 1.56 -6.65 12.18
N PHE A 238 0.90 -7.10 11.11
CA PHE A 238 0.08 -6.28 10.23
C PHE A 238 -1.26 -6.98 9.98
N GLU A 239 -2.30 -6.57 10.71
CA GLU A 239 -3.65 -7.12 10.60
C GLU A 239 -4.73 -6.03 10.55
N GLY A 240 -5.68 -6.20 9.64
CA GLY A 240 -6.84 -5.30 9.55
C GLY A 240 -6.55 -4.01 8.78
N ALA A 241 -5.68 -4.05 7.78
CA ALA A 241 -5.53 -2.99 6.80
C ALA A 241 -6.78 -2.87 5.91
N GLN A 242 -6.97 -1.71 5.30
CA GLN A 242 -7.97 -1.55 4.23
C GLN A 242 -7.34 -1.38 2.85
N ASP A 243 -6.03 -1.53 2.73
CA ASP A 243 -5.27 -1.65 1.50
C ASP A 243 -4.01 -2.48 1.77
N ASP A 244 -2.94 -2.32 0.99
CA ASP A 244 -1.72 -3.10 1.13
C ASP A 244 -1.01 -2.79 2.47
N PRO A 245 -0.69 -3.77 3.32
CA PRO A 245 0.05 -3.53 4.56
C PRO A 245 1.40 -2.85 4.35
N ILE A 246 2.10 -3.19 3.28
CA ILE A 246 3.38 -2.57 2.90
C ILE A 246 3.39 -2.28 1.41
N ASN A 247 3.68 -1.02 1.05
CA ASN A 247 3.90 -0.58 -0.32
C ASN A 247 5.21 0.22 -0.42
N VAL A 248 6.12 -0.20 -1.30
CA VAL A 248 7.41 0.48 -1.54
C VAL A 248 7.60 0.70 -3.02
N HIS A 249 7.67 1.94 -3.44
CA HIS A 249 7.78 2.31 -4.85
C HIS A 249 8.50 3.66 -5.06
N GLY A 250 8.94 3.90 -6.30
CA GLY A 250 9.27 5.24 -6.79
C GLY A 250 8.06 5.88 -7.48
N THR A 251 8.28 7.00 -8.18
CA THR A 251 7.21 7.67 -8.92
C THR A 251 7.66 7.97 -10.35
N HIS A 252 6.89 7.54 -11.33
CA HIS A 252 7.04 7.95 -12.71
C HIS A 252 6.35 9.29 -12.96
N LEU A 253 7.09 10.25 -13.56
CA LEU A 253 6.50 11.47 -14.11
C LEU A 253 6.55 11.42 -15.63
N LYS A 254 5.49 11.81 -16.32
CA LYS A 254 5.45 11.84 -17.79
C LYS A 254 6.23 13.02 -18.34
N VAL A 255 7.09 12.78 -19.32
CA VAL A 255 7.75 13.86 -20.07
C VAL A 255 6.71 14.48 -21.02
N ILE A 256 6.41 15.76 -20.84
CA ILE A 256 5.39 16.48 -21.62
C ILE A 256 5.96 17.50 -22.58
N ALA A 257 7.23 17.92 -22.39
CA ALA A 257 7.92 18.81 -23.34
C ALA A 257 9.44 18.61 -23.28
N TYR A 258 10.07 18.85 -24.41
CA TYR A 258 11.51 18.95 -24.59
C TYR A 258 11.85 20.39 -25.03
N GLU A 259 12.78 21.02 -24.32
CA GLU A 259 13.19 22.42 -24.57
C GLU A 259 14.69 22.51 -24.90
N PRO A 260 15.11 23.55 -25.62
CA PRO A 260 16.53 23.80 -25.88
C PRO A 260 17.39 23.87 -24.61
N GLY A 261 18.64 23.43 -24.70
CA GLY A 261 19.57 23.44 -23.58
C GLY A 261 19.38 22.26 -22.60
N ASN A 262 19.05 21.10 -23.13
CA ASN A 262 18.86 19.84 -22.38
C ASN A 262 17.82 19.97 -21.26
N LYS A 263 16.75 20.65 -21.55
CA LYS A 263 15.64 20.83 -20.59
C LYS A 263 14.46 19.96 -21.00
N ILE A 264 13.80 19.42 -19.99
CA ILE A 264 12.52 18.70 -20.14
C ILE A 264 11.52 19.25 -19.13
N VAL A 265 10.24 19.18 -19.48
CA VAL A 265 9.14 19.41 -18.57
C VAL A 265 8.51 18.07 -18.26
N VAL A 266 8.36 17.75 -16.99
CA VAL A 266 7.78 16.50 -16.52
C VAL A 266 6.57 16.77 -15.65
N ARG A 267 5.58 15.87 -15.71
CA ARG A 267 4.26 16.01 -15.06
C ARG A 267 3.92 14.81 -14.20
N PHE A 268 3.45 15.07 -12.99
CA PHE A 268 2.72 14.10 -12.20
C PHE A 268 1.39 13.77 -12.88
N MET A 269 1.10 12.50 -13.06
CA MET A 269 -0.07 12.06 -13.83
C MET A 269 -1.19 11.51 -12.95
N HIS A 270 -0.86 10.98 -11.77
CA HIS A 270 -1.87 10.41 -10.88
C HIS A 270 -2.47 11.50 -9.97
N PRO A 271 -3.82 11.59 -9.83
CA PRO A 271 -4.48 12.65 -9.08
C PRO A 271 -4.21 12.61 -7.57
N GLN A 272 -3.80 11.48 -7.02
CA GLN A 272 -3.45 11.32 -5.60
C GLN A 272 -1.94 11.43 -5.33
N SER A 273 -1.11 11.67 -6.34
CA SER A 273 0.35 11.63 -6.21
C SER A 273 1.00 12.78 -6.97
N TYR A 274 0.87 14.00 -6.45
CA TYR A 274 1.49 15.18 -7.04
C TYR A 274 1.85 16.25 -6.00
N GLY A 275 2.61 17.28 -6.43
CA GLY A 275 2.89 18.47 -5.65
C GLY A 275 4.06 18.38 -4.67
N PHE A 276 4.80 17.26 -4.66
CA PHE A 276 6.01 17.08 -3.86
C PHE A 276 7.29 17.26 -4.69
N GLU A 277 8.42 17.43 -4.02
CA GLU A 277 9.73 17.52 -4.66
C GLU A 277 10.21 16.12 -5.04
N ALA A 278 10.14 15.77 -6.34
CA ALA A 278 10.49 14.43 -6.85
C ALA A 278 11.93 14.34 -7.38
N PHE A 279 12.61 15.46 -7.57
CA PHE A 279 13.96 15.53 -8.12
C PHE A 279 14.79 16.59 -7.41
N PHE A 280 16.09 16.30 -7.27
CA PHE A 280 17.06 17.22 -6.67
C PHE A 280 18.28 17.35 -7.58
N PRO A 281 19.00 18.49 -7.56
CA PRO A 281 20.26 18.60 -8.27
C PRO A 281 21.27 17.51 -7.84
N GLY A 282 21.85 16.84 -8.82
CA GLY A 282 22.76 15.71 -8.62
C GLY A 282 22.07 14.33 -8.70
N ASP A 283 20.76 14.27 -8.71
CA ASP A 283 20.05 13.00 -8.88
C ASP A 283 20.27 12.41 -10.27
N GLU A 284 20.32 11.09 -10.33
CA GLU A 284 20.27 10.34 -11.57
C GLU A 284 18.82 9.98 -11.91
N VAL A 285 18.49 10.10 -13.19
CA VAL A 285 17.15 9.81 -13.72
C VAL A 285 17.22 8.85 -14.88
N GLU A 286 16.19 8.02 -15.01
CA GLU A 286 16.02 7.07 -16.10
C GLU A 286 14.77 7.41 -16.91
N PHE A 287 14.95 7.48 -18.23
CA PHE A 287 13.87 7.63 -19.20
C PHE A 287 13.36 6.25 -19.58
N THR A 288 12.09 6.00 -19.37
CA THR A 288 11.44 4.71 -19.60
C THR A 288 10.31 4.87 -20.61
N GLU A 289 10.29 3.99 -21.64
CA GLU A 289 9.18 3.95 -22.57
C GLU A 289 7.91 3.41 -21.87
N ILE A 290 6.80 4.12 -22.00
CA ILE A 290 5.61 3.94 -21.16
C ILE A 290 4.90 2.60 -21.36
N HIS A 291 4.99 1.99 -22.54
CA HIS A 291 4.27 0.76 -22.88
C HIS A 291 5.11 -0.51 -22.70
N SER A 292 6.39 -0.44 -22.97
CA SER A 292 7.32 -1.57 -22.84
C SER A 292 8.01 -1.62 -21.50
N LEU A 293 8.06 -0.49 -20.78
CA LEU A 293 8.82 -0.29 -19.55
C LEU A 293 10.34 -0.51 -19.72
N GLN A 294 10.84 -0.27 -20.95
CA GLN A 294 12.27 -0.38 -21.25
C GLN A 294 12.98 0.95 -21.00
N CYS A 295 14.17 0.86 -20.42
CA CYS A 295 15.06 2.01 -20.27
C CYS A 295 15.53 2.48 -21.64
N LEU A 296 15.34 3.75 -21.95
CA LEU A 296 15.78 4.39 -23.19
C LEU A 296 17.05 5.21 -23.00
N HIS A 297 17.19 5.87 -21.85
CA HIS A 297 18.30 6.79 -21.59
C HIS A 297 18.43 7.05 -20.08
N LYS A 298 19.63 7.49 -19.67
CA LYS A 298 19.91 7.97 -18.31
C LYS A 298 20.58 9.33 -18.37
N ALA A 299 20.29 10.17 -17.39
CA ALA A 299 20.89 11.49 -17.26
C ALA A 299 21.00 11.87 -15.79
N SER A 300 21.79 12.92 -15.50
CA SER A 300 21.83 13.53 -14.17
C SER A 300 21.09 14.86 -14.18
N VAL A 301 20.44 15.21 -13.10
CA VAL A 301 19.73 16.47 -12.93
C VAL A 301 20.71 17.55 -12.49
N LEU A 302 20.81 18.64 -13.24
CA LEU A 302 21.61 19.83 -12.87
C LEU A 302 20.76 20.87 -12.12
N LYS A 303 19.52 21.06 -12.54
CA LYS A 303 18.62 22.06 -11.95
C LYS A 303 17.18 21.58 -12.02
N VAL A 304 16.41 21.91 -10.98
CA VAL A 304 14.96 21.69 -10.90
C VAL A 304 14.26 23.02 -10.73
N GLU A 305 13.22 23.25 -11.50
CA GLU A 305 12.37 24.45 -11.41
C GLU A 305 10.91 23.99 -11.31
N ARG A 306 10.24 24.26 -10.20
CA ARG A 306 8.80 24.01 -10.05
C ARG A 306 8.03 25.02 -10.90
N ILE A 307 7.16 24.53 -11.79
CA ILE A 307 6.29 25.36 -12.63
C ILE A 307 4.94 25.57 -11.93
N ASN A 308 4.35 24.47 -11.45
CA ASN A 308 3.09 24.45 -10.71
C ASN A 308 3.03 23.19 -9.85
N ASP A 309 1.87 22.83 -9.32
CA ASP A 309 1.73 21.65 -8.45
C ASP A 309 1.93 20.31 -9.21
N TYR A 310 1.71 20.28 -10.51
CA TYR A 310 1.85 19.08 -11.35
C TYR A 310 3.15 19.03 -12.13
N ASP A 311 3.71 20.18 -12.51
CA ASP A 311 4.78 20.27 -13.49
C ASP A 311 6.08 20.79 -12.86
N CYS A 312 7.17 20.15 -13.21
CA CYS A 312 8.50 20.69 -12.97
C CYS A 312 9.38 20.62 -14.22
N LYS A 313 10.31 21.55 -14.33
CA LYS A 313 11.32 21.62 -15.39
C LYS A 313 12.64 21.12 -14.85
N LEU A 314 13.23 20.16 -15.55
CA LEU A 314 14.56 19.64 -15.26
C LEU A 314 15.55 20.11 -16.30
N THR A 315 16.69 20.65 -15.88
CA THR A 315 17.88 20.83 -16.72
C THR A 315 18.79 19.62 -16.48
N LEU A 316 19.17 18.94 -17.56
CA LEU A 316 19.92 17.69 -17.49
C LEU A 316 21.38 17.89 -17.91
N ASN A 317 22.27 17.08 -17.32
CA ASN A 317 23.63 16.97 -17.76
C ASN A 317 23.72 16.06 -18.99
N GLY A 318 24.32 16.55 -20.04
CA GLY A 318 24.42 15.84 -21.32
C GLY A 318 23.22 16.07 -22.25
N SER A 319 23.34 15.60 -23.48
CA SER A 319 22.31 15.79 -24.51
C SER A 319 21.18 14.78 -24.35
N VAL A 320 19.95 15.26 -24.46
CA VAL A 320 18.78 14.41 -24.57
C VAL A 320 18.74 13.81 -25.99
N PRO A 321 18.69 12.48 -26.14
CA PRO A 321 18.65 11.82 -27.46
C PRO A 321 17.49 12.29 -28.33
N SER A 322 17.74 12.55 -29.62
CA SER A 322 16.74 13.08 -30.56
C SER A 322 15.55 12.12 -30.83
N ILE A 323 15.69 10.85 -30.46
CA ILE A 323 14.62 9.86 -30.63
C ILE A 323 13.54 9.99 -29.53
N LEU A 324 13.89 10.50 -28.34
CA LEU A 324 12.96 10.55 -27.20
C LEU A 324 11.71 11.39 -27.45
N PRO A 325 11.75 12.55 -28.13
CA PRO A 325 10.55 13.33 -28.45
C PRO A 325 9.53 12.61 -29.33
N GLN A 326 9.92 11.50 -29.96
CA GLN A 326 9.04 10.70 -30.84
C GLN A 326 8.37 9.54 -30.09
N GLN A 327 8.62 9.39 -28.79
CA GLN A 327 8.14 8.31 -27.96
C GLN A 327 7.34 8.84 -26.77
N GLU A 328 6.45 8.02 -26.23
CA GLU A 328 5.82 8.30 -24.94
C GLU A 328 6.74 7.84 -23.81
N VAL A 329 7.17 8.78 -23.02
CA VAL A 329 8.24 8.56 -22.04
C VAL A 329 7.83 9.04 -20.65
N VAL A 330 8.13 8.22 -19.66
CA VAL A 330 8.15 8.61 -18.25
C VAL A 330 9.58 8.67 -17.73
N ILE A 331 9.78 9.39 -16.64
CA ILE A 331 11.07 9.51 -15.99
C ILE A 331 10.96 9.08 -14.52
N GLU A 332 11.92 8.28 -14.08
CA GLU A 332 12.08 7.84 -12.69
C GLU A 332 13.32 8.46 -12.08
N ASN A 333 13.25 8.90 -10.83
CA ASN A 333 14.41 9.28 -10.04
C ASN A 333 15.08 8.02 -9.48
N ILE A 334 16.16 7.56 -10.10
CA ILE A 334 16.84 6.31 -9.74
C ILE A 334 17.86 6.45 -8.61
N THR A 335 18.13 7.67 -8.15
CA THR A 335 18.89 7.93 -6.93
C THR A 335 18.06 7.57 -5.69
N TRP A 336 16.74 7.85 -5.75
CA TRP A 336 15.82 7.60 -4.66
C TRP A 336 15.10 6.25 -4.83
N THR A 337 15.90 5.19 -4.77
CA THR A 337 15.46 3.79 -4.81
C THR A 337 16.14 3.03 -3.68
N PRO A 338 15.39 2.46 -2.72
CA PRO A 338 15.96 1.87 -1.51
C PRO A 338 16.37 0.39 -1.69
N GLU A 339 17.30 -0.07 -0.87
CA GLU A 339 17.38 -1.47 -0.46
C GLU A 339 16.26 -1.76 0.54
N VAL A 340 15.65 -2.95 0.47
CA VAL A 340 14.49 -3.29 1.32
C VAL A 340 14.69 -4.65 1.99
N GLU A 341 14.50 -4.70 3.30
CA GLU A 341 14.46 -5.94 4.07
C GLU A 341 13.15 -6.04 4.84
N ILE A 342 12.34 -7.07 4.54
CA ILE A 342 11.08 -7.37 5.20
C ILE A 342 11.21 -8.75 5.81
N ARG A 343 11.40 -8.83 7.14
CA ARG A 343 11.74 -10.08 7.82
C ARG A 343 10.93 -10.35 9.09
N ASN A 344 10.59 -11.61 9.32
CA ASN A 344 9.95 -12.08 10.56
C ASN A 344 8.62 -11.37 10.86
N ASN A 345 7.84 -11.04 9.85
CA ASN A 345 6.56 -10.35 10.03
C ASN A 345 5.38 -11.32 9.84
N TYR A 346 4.24 -10.91 10.35
CA TYR A 346 2.97 -11.60 10.17
C TYR A 346 1.97 -10.67 9.47
N PHE A 347 1.31 -11.17 8.42
CA PHE A 347 0.34 -10.45 7.60
C PHE A 347 -0.98 -11.21 7.53
N ALA A 348 -2.09 -10.55 7.86
CA ALA A 348 -3.44 -11.10 7.77
C ALA A 348 -4.50 -10.00 7.66
N ARG A 349 -5.73 -10.39 7.35
CA ARG A 349 -6.90 -9.50 7.35
C ARG A 349 -6.71 -8.25 6.49
N THR A 350 -6.11 -8.39 5.32
CA THR A 350 -6.02 -7.35 4.30
C THR A 350 -6.96 -7.70 3.15
N PRO A 351 -7.61 -6.72 2.50
CA PRO A 351 -8.49 -6.97 1.36
C PRO A 351 -7.74 -7.10 0.04
N THR A 352 -6.46 -6.78 0.02
CA THR A 352 -5.61 -6.68 -1.15
C THR A 352 -4.37 -7.57 -1.01
N ARG A 353 -3.20 -7.08 -1.37
CA ARG A 353 -1.93 -7.78 -1.28
C ARG A 353 -1.34 -7.68 0.12
N GLY A 354 -0.37 -8.53 0.42
CA GLY A 354 0.41 -8.41 1.67
C GLY A 354 1.54 -7.39 1.54
N ILE A 355 2.31 -7.49 0.48
CA ILE A 355 3.45 -6.62 0.17
C ILE A 355 3.44 -6.26 -1.31
N LEU A 356 3.61 -4.99 -1.62
CA LEU A 356 3.97 -4.48 -2.93
C LEU A 356 5.36 -3.83 -2.84
N VAL A 357 6.33 -4.30 -3.62
CA VAL A 357 7.69 -3.74 -3.64
C VAL A 357 8.20 -3.60 -5.06
N THR A 358 8.54 -2.37 -5.44
CA THR A 358 9.12 -2.04 -6.73
C THR A 358 10.35 -1.15 -6.54
N THR A 359 11.54 -1.75 -6.50
CA THR A 359 12.81 -1.05 -6.44
C THR A 359 13.89 -1.83 -7.20
N ARG A 360 14.80 -1.10 -7.82
CA ARG A 360 15.96 -1.68 -8.54
C ARG A 360 17.12 -2.10 -7.65
N ARG A 361 17.03 -1.83 -6.35
CA ARG A 361 18.04 -2.22 -5.37
C ARG A 361 17.74 -3.59 -4.79
N LYS A 362 18.61 -4.05 -3.92
CA LYS A 362 18.45 -5.35 -3.27
C LYS A 362 17.20 -5.40 -2.40
N VAL A 363 16.39 -6.43 -2.61
CA VAL A 363 15.18 -6.71 -1.82
C VAL A 363 15.29 -8.10 -1.19
N ILE A 364 15.02 -8.21 0.09
CA ILE A 364 14.92 -9.49 0.81
C ILE A 364 13.59 -9.54 1.53
N ILE A 365 12.76 -10.54 1.21
CA ILE A 365 11.50 -10.83 1.90
C ILE A 365 11.62 -12.21 2.52
N GLU A 366 11.95 -12.29 3.82
CA GLU A 366 12.41 -13.52 4.47
C GLU A 366 11.65 -13.84 5.75
N ASN A 367 11.36 -15.14 5.93
CA ASN A 367 10.79 -15.68 7.17
C ASN A 367 9.51 -14.97 7.63
N ASN A 368 8.68 -14.53 6.69
CA ASN A 368 7.38 -13.93 6.98
C ASN A 368 6.28 -14.98 6.91
N VAL A 369 5.17 -14.71 7.59
CA VAL A 369 3.95 -15.50 7.53
C VAL A 369 2.86 -14.65 6.89
N PHE A 370 2.29 -15.14 5.78
CA PHE A 370 1.13 -14.55 5.11
C PHE A 370 -0.05 -15.49 5.31
N TYR A 371 -1.11 -14.97 5.93
CA TYR A 371 -2.27 -15.77 6.27
C TYR A 371 -3.54 -15.21 5.63
N ARG A 372 -4.07 -15.95 4.65
CA ARG A 372 -5.34 -15.67 3.99
C ARG A 372 -5.46 -14.28 3.39
N THR A 373 -4.40 -13.78 2.76
CA THR A 373 -4.50 -12.58 1.91
C THR A 373 -5.33 -12.95 0.68
N PRO A 374 -6.43 -12.25 0.35
CA PRO A 374 -7.33 -12.65 -0.73
C PRO A 374 -6.75 -12.43 -2.13
N MET A 375 -5.80 -11.52 -2.26
CA MET A 375 -4.97 -11.33 -3.45
C MET A 375 -3.59 -11.92 -3.24
N SER A 376 -2.62 -11.58 -4.07
CA SER A 376 -1.24 -12.05 -3.93
C SER A 376 -0.64 -11.64 -2.58
N ALA A 377 0.04 -12.56 -1.90
CA ALA A 377 0.77 -12.24 -0.70
C ALA A 377 1.93 -11.28 -0.98
N ILE A 378 2.60 -11.47 -2.12
CA ILE A 378 3.69 -10.61 -2.61
C ILE A 378 3.40 -10.24 -4.06
N ALA A 379 3.39 -8.94 -4.37
CA ALA A 379 3.25 -8.41 -5.72
C ALA A 379 4.48 -7.58 -6.10
N ILE A 380 5.02 -7.88 -7.28
CA ILE A 380 6.12 -7.16 -7.91
C ILE A 380 5.59 -6.63 -9.23
N SER A 381 5.42 -5.33 -9.29
CA SER A 381 4.88 -4.64 -10.46
C SER A 381 5.88 -3.61 -10.99
N ASN A 382 5.49 -2.79 -11.89
CA ASN A 382 6.08 -1.53 -12.36
C ASN A 382 5.05 -0.90 -13.27
N ASP A 383 4.57 0.28 -12.95
CA ASP A 383 3.48 0.93 -13.68
C ASP A 383 3.84 2.35 -14.13
N ALA A 384 3.57 2.66 -15.40
CA ALA A 384 3.84 3.96 -15.99
C ALA A 384 2.57 4.60 -16.61
N ARG A 385 1.36 4.08 -16.32
CA ARG A 385 0.13 4.51 -16.99
C ARG A 385 -1.10 4.64 -16.11
N SER A 386 -1.13 3.98 -14.97
CA SER A 386 -2.26 3.97 -14.03
C SER A 386 -1.88 4.67 -12.73
N TRP A 387 -1.19 4.00 -11.84
CA TRP A 387 -0.74 4.56 -10.56
C TRP A 387 0.58 5.32 -10.67
N TYR A 388 1.36 5.08 -11.73
CA TYR A 388 2.70 5.64 -11.92
C TYR A 388 3.67 5.28 -10.80
N GLU A 389 3.48 4.12 -10.17
CA GLU A 389 4.38 3.54 -9.20
C GLU A 389 5.54 2.87 -9.92
N SER A 390 6.72 3.46 -9.81
CA SER A 390 7.88 3.08 -10.60
C SER A 390 8.77 2.06 -9.91
N GLY A 391 9.51 1.36 -10.71
CA GLY A 391 10.72 0.64 -10.38
C GLY A 391 10.76 -0.79 -10.94
N PRO A 392 11.60 -1.07 -11.96
CA PRO A 392 11.96 -2.45 -12.28
C PRO A 392 12.72 -3.07 -11.10
N VAL A 393 12.47 -4.34 -10.82
CA VAL A 393 13.18 -5.08 -9.77
C VAL A 393 14.37 -5.80 -10.38
N HIS A 394 15.56 -5.66 -9.78
CA HIS A 394 16.80 -6.20 -10.33
C HIS A 394 17.56 -7.18 -9.42
N ASP A 395 17.22 -7.26 -8.15
CA ASP A 395 17.83 -8.16 -7.17
C ASP A 395 16.83 -8.43 -6.04
N LEU A 396 16.05 -9.50 -6.18
CA LEU A 396 15.02 -9.88 -5.23
C LEU A 396 15.26 -11.31 -4.74
N THR A 397 15.25 -11.51 -3.44
CA THR A 397 15.28 -12.83 -2.83
C THR A 397 14.10 -13.01 -1.89
N ILE A 398 13.32 -14.08 -2.08
CA ILE A 398 12.14 -14.45 -1.29
C ILE A 398 12.40 -15.82 -0.66
N PRO A 399 13.11 -15.91 0.47
CA PRO A 399 13.42 -17.18 1.09
C PRO A 399 12.58 -17.44 2.34
N THR A 400 12.31 -18.72 2.60
CA THR A 400 11.81 -19.26 3.88
C THR A 400 10.49 -18.66 4.42
N ASN A 401 9.65 -18.07 3.55
CA ASN A 401 8.34 -17.58 3.95
C ASN A 401 7.31 -18.70 4.02
N ARG A 402 6.24 -18.45 4.78
CA ARG A 402 5.07 -19.32 4.87
C ARG A 402 3.86 -18.61 4.30
N PHE A 403 3.28 -19.16 3.27
CA PHE A 403 2.06 -18.67 2.62
C PHE A 403 0.92 -19.63 2.92
N ILE A 404 -0.07 -19.20 3.68
CA ILE A 404 -1.15 -20.04 4.17
C ILE A 404 -2.47 -19.55 3.56
N GLU A 405 -3.02 -20.33 2.64
CA GLU A 405 -4.32 -20.09 2.00
C GLU A 405 -4.47 -18.69 1.38
N CYS A 406 -3.40 -18.15 0.82
CA CYS A 406 -3.39 -16.85 0.15
C CYS A 406 -4.07 -16.93 -1.23
N GLY A 407 -4.37 -15.77 -1.83
CA GLY A 407 -4.92 -15.62 -3.17
C GLY A 407 -3.99 -16.15 -4.26
N SER A 408 -4.48 -16.27 -5.47
CA SER A 408 -3.74 -16.80 -6.62
C SER A 408 -3.51 -15.72 -7.68
N PRO A 409 -2.28 -15.57 -8.20
CA PRO A 409 -1.07 -16.23 -7.74
C PRO A 409 -0.62 -15.70 -6.37
N VAL A 410 0.03 -16.54 -5.55
CA VAL A 410 0.49 -16.14 -4.21
C VAL A 410 1.65 -15.15 -4.29
N ILE A 411 2.63 -15.44 -5.14
CA ILE A 411 3.68 -14.50 -5.55
C ILE A 411 3.41 -14.12 -7.00
N ASN A 412 3.18 -12.84 -7.24
CA ASN A 412 2.85 -12.28 -8.55
C ASN A 412 3.93 -11.32 -9.02
N ILE A 413 4.68 -11.68 -10.06
CA ILE A 413 5.73 -10.85 -10.67
C ILE A 413 5.25 -10.46 -12.07
N ALA A 414 4.60 -9.30 -12.17
CA ALA A 414 3.88 -8.92 -13.38
C ALA A 414 3.99 -7.42 -13.65
N PRO A 415 4.96 -6.97 -14.46
CA PRO A 415 5.04 -5.58 -14.89
C PRO A 415 3.84 -5.21 -15.79
N GLU A 416 3.40 -3.96 -15.73
CA GLU A 416 2.27 -3.43 -16.49
C GLU A 416 2.65 -3.01 -17.93
N ASN A 417 3.52 -3.78 -18.57
CA ASN A 417 3.95 -3.57 -19.94
C ASN A 417 2.90 -4.11 -20.94
N ASN A 418 2.13 -3.22 -21.59
CA ASN A 418 1.09 -3.62 -22.54
C ASN A 418 1.57 -3.75 -24.01
N ARG A 419 2.78 -3.26 -24.34
CA ARG A 419 3.50 -3.48 -25.60
C ARG A 419 4.92 -3.93 -25.29
N PRO A 420 5.08 -5.17 -24.85
CA PRO A 420 6.37 -5.65 -24.35
C PRO A 420 7.43 -5.69 -25.46
N ASN A 421 8.64 -5.30 -25.10
CA ASN A 421 9.82 -5.38 -25.95
C ASN A 421 11.03 -5.80 -25.11
N GLY A 422 10.97 -7.02 -24.56
CA GLY A 422 11.99 -7.56 -23.67
C GLY A 422 11.55 -7.65 -22.21
N THR A 423 12.44 -8.17 -21.36
CA THR A 423 12.20 -8.36 -19.94
C THR A 423 12.31 -7.03 -19.16
N VAL A 424 11.51 -6.87 -18.13
CA VAL A 424 11.45 -5.68 -17.28
C VAL A 424 12.15 -5.94 -15.95
N HIS A 425 11.84 -7.06 -15.31
CA HIS A 425 12.47 -7.48 -14.05
C HIS A 425 13.62 -8.45 -14.30
N LYS A 426 14.53 -8.58 -13.34
CA LYS A 426 15.62 -9.55 -13.40
C LYS A 426 16.16 -9.92 -12.02
N GLY A 427 16.92 -11.02 -11.96
CA GLY A 427 17.67 -11.43 -10.77
C GLY A 427 16.76 -11.77 -9.60
N ILE A 428 15.77 -12.65 -9.81
CA ILE A 428 14.79 -13.02 -8.80
C ILE A 428 15.03 -14.44 -8.31
N ARG A 429 15.11 -14.64 -7.00
CA ARG A 429 15.24 -15.94 -6.34
C ARG A 429 14.08 -16.18 -5.39
N ILE A 430 13.38 -17.30 -5.56
CA ILE A 430 12.26 -17.73 -4.72
C ILE A 430 12.61 -19.11 -4.18
N GLU A 431 13.04 -19.16 -2.91
CA GLU A 431 13.75 -20.32 -2.39
C GLU A 431 13.22 -20.77 -1.02
N ASN A 432 13.04 -22.10 -0.85
CA ASN A 432 12.72 -22.71 0.44
C ASN A 432 11.46 -22.16 1.11
N ASN A 433 10.48 -21.71 0.36
CA ASN A 433 9.21 -21.24 0.89
C ASN A 433 8.22 -22.42 1.04
N ARG A 434 7.27 -22.24 1.95
CA ARG A 434 6.16 -23.18 2.13
C ARG A 434 4.84 -22.55 1.72
N PHE A 435 4.15 -23.19 0.77
CA PHE A 435 2.84 -22.77 0.27
C PHE A 435 1.78 -23.79 0.68
N THR A 436 0.78 -23.36 1.45
CA THR A 436 -0.43 -24.14 1.72
C THR A 436 -1.55 -23.65 0.81
N LEU A 437 -1.91 -24.45 -0.20
CA LEU A 437 -2.89 -24.10 -1.24
C LEU A 437 -4.17 -24.91 -1.04
N THR A 438 -5.30 -24.25 -0.90
CA THR A 438 -6.58 -24.89 -0.56
C THR A 438 -7.49 -25.15 -1.74
N LEU A 439 -7.27 -24.48 -2.87
CA LEU A 439 -8.10 -24.61 -4.07
C LEU A 439 -7.31 -25.26 -5.20
N LYS A 440 -7.98 -26.16 -5.92
CA LYS A 440 -7.49 -26.71 -7.17
C LYS A 440 -7.21 -25.59 -8.18
N ASP A 441 -6.19 -25.78 -9.02
CA ASP A 441 -5.80 -24.86 -10.10
C ASP A 441 -5.29 -23.48 -9.62
N LYS A 442 -4.94 -23.30 -8.35
CA LYS A 442 -4.28 -22.09 -7.86
C LYS A 442 -2.78 -22.13 -8.12
N GLN A 443 -2.30 -21.02 -8.67
CA GLN A 443 -0.86 -20.81 -8.87
C GLN A 443 -0.23 -20.25 -7.59
N ALA A 444 0.88 -20.85 -7.19
CA ALA A 444 1.71 -20.32 -6.12
C ALA A 444 2.59 -19.17 -6.61
N ILE A 445 3.22 -19.37 -7.78
CA ILE A 445 4.15 -18.41 -8.35
C ILE A 445 3.75 -18.13 -9.79
N TYR A 446 3.58 -16.86 -10.11
CA TYR A 446 3.45 -16.34 -11.46
C TYR A 446 4.54 -15.30 -11.73
N ALA A 447 5.22 -15.43 -12.86
CA ALA A 447 6.16 -14.41 -13.31
C ALA A 447 6.07 -14.24 -14.82
N ARG A 448 6.15 -12.97 -15.27
CA ARG A 448 6.24 -12.66 -16.70
C ARG A 448 7.29 -11.58 -16.96
N TRP A 449 7.84 -11.59 -18.17
CA TRP A 449 8.80 -10.61 -18.65
C TRP A 449 9.98 -10.40 -17.67
N THR A 450 10.49 -11.50 -17.13
CA THR A 450 11.54 -11.52 -16.12
C THR A 450 12.75 -12.29 -16.62
N ASP A 451 13.94 -11.73 -16.44
CA ASP A 451 15.21 -12.38 -16.75
C ASP A 451 15.90 -12.90 -15.50
N ASN A 452 16.63 -13.98 -15.61
CA ASN A 452 17.39 -14.62 -14.51
C ASN A 452 16.50 -14.85 -13.28
N ILE A 453 15.54 -15.76 -13.42
CA ILE A 453 14.64 -16.19 -12.34
C ILE A 453 15.00 -17.61 -11.89
N ARG A 454 15.23 -17.77 -10.57
CA ARG A 454 15.50 -19.06 -9.94
C ARG A 454 14.41 -19.39 -8.92
N ILE A 455 13.83 -20.59 -9.04
CA ILE A 455 12.82 -21.14 -8.15
C ILE A 455 13.31 -22.50 -7.68
N SER A 456 13.63 -22.64 -6.38
CA SER A 456 14.22 -23.89 -5.86
C SER A 456 13.83 -24.15 -4.42
N GLY A 457 13.73 -25.44 -4.07
CA GLY A 457 13.51 -25.89 -2.69
C GLY A 457 12.15 -25.45 -2.10
N ASN A 458 11.20 -25.00 -2.91
CA ASN A 458 9.89 -24.59 -2.42
C ASN A 458 9.00 -25.82 -2.19
N TYR A 459 8.25 -25.82 -1.12
CA TYR A 459 7.33 -26.88 -0.74
C TYR A 459 5.88 -26.43 -0.95
N PHE A 460 5.14 -27.21 -1.73
CA PHE A 460 3.72 -26.97 -2.01
C PHE A 460 2.88 -28.03 -1.30
N ASP A 461 1.96 -27.58 -0.46
CA ASP A 461 1.08 -28.41 0.37
C ASP A 461 -0.38 -27.96 0.11
N GLY A 462 -1.32 -28.88 0.12
CA GLY A 462 -2.72 -28.55 -0.12
C GLY A 462 -3.66 -29.73 -0.02
N ILE A 463 -4.94 -29.48 -0.31
CA ILE A 463 -6.00 -30.52 -0.28
C ILE A 463 -5.81 -31.53 -1.42
N TYR A 464 -5.08 -31.18 -2.46
CA TYR A 464 -4.80 -32.01 -3.63
C TYR A 464 -3.31 -32.21 -3.82
N PRO A 465 -2.86 -33.34 -4.45
CA PRO A 465 -1.48 -33.48 -4.87
C PRO A 465 -1.10 -32.33 -5.82
N ILE A 466 -0.16 -31.52 -5.41
CA ILE A 466 0.29 -30.33 -6.15
C ILE A 466 1.74 -30.57 -6.58
N SER A 467 2.00 -30.47 -7.86
CA SER A 467 3.37 -30.50 -8.39
C SER A 467 3.93 -29.10 -8.56
N THR A 468 5.25 -28.96 -8.54
CA THR A 468 5.92 -27.68 -8.86
C THR A 468 5.48 -27.17 -10.23
N LYS A 469 5.35 -28.07 -11.22
CA LYS A 469 4.95 -27.70 -12.58
C LYS A 469 3.55 -27.09 -12.67
N GLU A 470 2.61 -27.53 -11.83
CA GLU A 470 1.24 -27.00 -11.80
C GLU A 470 1.13 -25.71 -10.98
N SER A 471 2.03 -25.53 -10.02
CA SER A 471 2.00 -24.40 -9.09
C SER A 471 2.77 -23.18 -9.58
N VAL A 472 3.61 -23.32 -10.62
CA VAL A 472 4.48 -22.28 -11.15
C VAL A 472 4.14 -22.02 -12.61
N LEU A 473 3.77 -20.77 -12.94
CA LEU A 473 3.55 -20.33 -14.31
C LEU A 473 4.53 -19.21 -14.66
N LEU A 474 5.34 -19.43 -15.71
CA LEU A 474 6.33 -18.47 -16.19
C LEU A 474 6.04 -18.15 -17.66
N GLU A 475 5.83 -16.87 -17.95
CA GLU A 475 5.51 -16.37 -19.30
C GLU A 475 6.57 -15.37 -19.76
N HIS A 476 7.16 -15.62 -20.94
CA HIS A 476 8.17 -14.73 -21.51
C HIS A 476 9.36 -14.44 -20.54
N CYS A 477 9.69 -15.40 -19.71
CA CYS A 477 10.86 -15.33 -18.85
C CYS A 477 12.08 -15.94 -19.56
N THR A 478 13.27 -15.40 -19.27
CA THR A 478 14.55 -15.86 -19.81
C THR A 478 15.50 -16.28 -18.68
N ASN A 479 16.49 -17.12 -18.99
CA ASN A 479 17.46 -17.63 -18.01
C ASN A 479 16.76 -18.17 -16.75
N VAL A 480 15.88 -19.16 -16.95
CA VAL A 480 15.04 -19.77 -15.91
C VAL A 480 15.71 -20.99 -15.31
N GLU A 481 15.82 -21.02 -13.98
CA GLU A 481 16.15 -22.22 -13.19
C GLU A 481 14.92 -22.55 -12.31
N ASN A 482 14.29 -23.71 -12.55
CA ASN A 482 13.13 -24.17 -11.80
C ASN A 482 13.33 -25.63 -11.37
N GLU A 483 13.64 -25.84 -10.09
CA GLU A 483 13.99 -27.14 -9.47
C GLU A 483 12.95 -27.60 -8.43
#